data_1735d9df9aadb3bcb5e777f6bcac0cc0
#
_entry.id   1735d9df9aadb3bcb5e777f6bcac0cc0
#
_cell.length_a   1.000
_cell.length_b   1.000
_cell.length_c   1.000
_cell.angle_alpha   90.00
_cell.angle_beta   90.00
_cell.angle_gamma   90.00
#
_symmetry.space_group_name_H-M   'P 1'
#
loop_
_entity.id
_entity.type
_entity.pdbx_description
1 polymer ?
#
loop_
_entity_poly.entity_id
_entity_poly.type
_entity_poly.pdbx_seq_one_letter_code
_entity_poly.pdbx_strand_id
1 'polypeptide(L)'
;SHIDEAVAHSHDHAHSAGGAEGGHSHDHSHTAGASAARLGWALAVTGTVVVAELLGAFWSGSLSLAADAGHMVVDASGLVVALIAAHLTRRPRDEKHTWGWARSEVLAAALQAGMLLIISVMVAWEAAWRLASPPPVEVGPMLLVGIIGLLANVMSLAILAGGRDANLNMKAAFLEVANDALGSLAVIVAAGAEWAFGWTRADAIASLLIAILMAPRALTLLRRSVAILMEETPASVDMGEL
;
A
#
# COMPACT_ATOMS: atom_id res chain seq x y z
N SER A 1 39.17 54.41 41.52
CA SER A 1 38.21 54.72 42.57
C SER A 1 36.99 53.79 42.44
N HIS A 2 36.84 53.04 43.51
CA HIS A 2 35.75 52.15 43.93
C HIS A 2 35.59 50.83 43.18
N ILE A 3 36.07 49.72 43.70
CA ILE A 3 35.79 48.91 44.92
C ILE A 3 34.49 48.14 44.76
N ASP A 4 34.67 46.78 44.68
CA ASP A 4 34.05 45.68 45.39
C ASP A 4 32.49 45.58 45.43
N GLU A 5 31.92 44.43 45.10
CA GLU A 5 31.75 43.37 46.10
C GLU A 5 31.20 42.08 45.47
N ALA A 6 31.83 41.01 45.83
CA ALA A 6 31.38 39.64 45.60
C ALA A 6 30.26 39.29 46.57
N VAL A 7 29.22 38.59 46.12
CA VAL A 7 28.36 37.77 47.01
C VAL A 7 28.16 36.40 46.35
N ALA A 8 28.85 35.45 46.91
CA ALA A 8 28.61 34.02 46.76
C ALA A 8 27.38 33.64 47.56
N HIS A 9 26.40 33.00 46.94
CA HIS A 9 25.41 32.21 47.65
C HIS A 9 25.56 30.74 47.25
N SER A 10 26.22 30.03 48.17
CA SER A 10 26.12 28.57 48.30
C SER A 10 24.79 28.21 48.89
N HIS A 11 24.03 27.37 48.22
CA HIS A 11 22.95 26.58 48.83
C HIS A 11 23.28 25.11 48.71
N ASP A 12 23.86 24.61 49.81
CA ASP A 12 23.81 23.20 50.18
C ASP A 12 22.36 22.77 50.37
N HIS A 13 21.93 21.76 49.67
CA HIS A 13 20.81 20.94 50.06
C HIS A 13 21.21 19.47 50.03
N ALA A 14 21.27 18.97 51.26
CA ALA A 14 21.57 17.62 51.60
C ALA A 14 20.62 16.59 50.99
N HIS A 15 21.21 15.46 50.69
CA HIS A 15 20.58 14.20 50.28
C HIS A 15 19.56 13.70 51.29
N SER A 16 18.39 13.29 50.77
CA SER A 16 17.66 12.17 51.40
C SER A 16 17.42 11.12 50.30
N ALA A 17 18.07 9.98 50.50
CA ALA A 17 17.83 8.75 49.75
C ALA A 17 16.46 8.17 50.16
N GLY A 18 15.71 7.72 49.18
CA GLY A 18 14.45 7.02 49.43
C GLY A 18 13.81 6.54 48.12
N GLY A 19 14.25 5.41 47.68
CA GLY A 19 13.63 4.26 47.05
C GLY A 19 12.43 4.43 46.15
N ALA A 20 12.57 3.73 45.09
CA ALA A 20 11.62 3.04 44.22
C ALA A 20 11.87 3.40 42.75
N GLU A 21 12.86 2.76 42.17
CA GLU A 21 12.97 2.57 40.73
C GLU A 21 11.78 1.70 40.28
N GLY A 22 10.68 2.34 39.94
CA GLY A 22 9.65 1.76 39.10
C GLY A 22 10.09 1.91 37.63
N GLY A 23 10.94 1.00 37.16
CA GLY A 23 11.30 0.91 35.76
C GLY A 23 10.06 0.58 34.92
N HIS A 24 9.42 1.60 34.39
CA HIS A 24 8.51 1.43 33.25
C HIS A 24 9.35 1.18 32.00
N SER A 25 9.88 -0.03 31.87
CA SER A 25 10.32 -0.56 30.60
C SER A 25 9.08 -0.70 29.74
N HIS A 26 8.80 0.33 28.93
CA HIS A 26 7.78 0.26 27.94
C HIS A 26 8.12 -0.87 26.96
N ASP A 27 7.26 -1.88 26.97
CA ASP A 27 7.34 -3.11 26.20
C ASP A 27 7.04 -2.83 24.72
N HIS A 28 7.86 -1.96 24.08
CA HIS A 28 7.76 -1.63 22.66
C HIS A 28 8.24 -2.76 21.76
N SER A 29 8.93 -3.76 22.29
CA SER A 29 9.47 -4.88 21.52
C SER A 29 8.39 -5.92 21.18
N HIS A 30 7.45 -6.19 22.08
CA HIS A 30 6.37 -7.16 21.86
C HIS A 30 5.31 -6.65 20.89
N THR A 31 4.99 -5.36 20.91
CA THR A 31 4.02 -4.77 19.96
C THR A 31 4.58 -4.66 18.55
N ALA A 32 5.86 -4.33 18.39
CA ALA A 32 6.51 -4.29 17.08
C ALA A 32 6.63 -5.68 16.45
N GLY A 33 6.98 -6.72 17.25
CA GLY A 33 7.03 -8.10 16.79
C GLY A 33 5.66 -8.65 16.39
N ALA A 34 4.62 -8.36 17.16
CA ALA A 34 3.24 -8.75 16.85
C ALA A 34 2.73 -8.07 15.57
N SER A 35 3.07 -6.80 15.33
CA SER A 35 2.73 -6.09 14.10
C SER A 35 3.44 -6.67 12.88
N ALA A 36 4.72 -7.00 12.99
CA ALA A 36 5.50 -7.63 11.92
C ALA A 36 4.97 -9.03 11.56
N ALA A 37 4.61 -9.84 12.57
CA ALA A 37 4.03 -11.16 12.33
C ALA A 37 2.67 -11.08 11.63
N ARG A 38 1.78 -10.16 12.04
CA ARG A 38 0.48 -9.94 11.40
C ARG A 38 0.63 -9.50 9.94
N LEU A 39 1.56 -8.59 9.69
CA LEU A 39 1.85 -8.14 8.32
C LEU A 39 2.42 -9.29 7.46
N GLY A 40 3.31 -10.13 8.01
CA GLY A 40 3.85 -11.30 7.34
C GLY A 40 2.77 -12.30 6.95
N TRP A 41 1.83 -12.60 7.84
CA TRP A 41 0.69 -13.48 7.55
C TRP A 41 -0.24 -12.89 6.49
N ALA A 42 -0.57 -11.60 6.59
CA ALA A 42 -1.37 -10.92 5.59
C ALA A 42 -0.71 -10.99 4.19
N LEU A 43 0.59 -10.73 4.11
CA LEU A 43 1.35 -10.83 2.86
C LEU A 43 1.38 -12.25 2.29
N ALA A 44 1.52 -13.28 3.14
CA ALA A 44 1.50 -14.67 2.69
C ALA A 44 0.13 -15.06 2.12
N VAL A 45 -0.96 -14.65 2.78
CA VAL A 45 -2.33 -14.86 2.30
C VAL A 45 -2.55 -14.11 1.00
N THR A 46 -2.20 -12.83 0.93
CA THR A 46 -2.31 -12.02 -0.29
C THR A 46 -1.53 -12.61 -1.45
N GLY A 47 -0.29 -13.07 -1.23
CA GLY A 47 0.50 -13.75 -2.26
C GLY A 47 -0.16 -15.02 -2.80
N THR A 48 -0.80 -15.80 -1.93
CA THR A 48 -1.56 -16.99 -2.35
C THR A 48 -2.77 -16.60 -3.19
N VAL A 49 -3.48 -15.53 -2.82
CA VAL A 49 -4.62 -15.01 -3.58
C VAL A 49 -4.19 -14.56 -4.96
N VAL A 50 -3.10 -13.80 -5.08
CA VAL A 50 -2.56 -13.34 -6.37
C VAL A 50 -2.31 -14.52 -7.31
N VAL A 51 -1.70 -15.59 -6.82
CA VAL A 51 -1.44 -16.79 -7.64
C VAL A 51 -2.76 -17.44 -8.07
N ALA A 52 -3.71 -17.58 -7.15
CA ALA A 52 -5.02 -18.15 -7.45
C ALA A 52 -5.80 -17.32 -8.47
N GLU A 53 -5.77 -16.00 -8.36
CA GLU A 53 -6.44 -15.08 -9.29
C GLU A 53 -5.79 -15.06 -10.68
N LEU A 54 -4.46 -15.09 -10.77
CA LEU A 54 -3.76 -15.21 -12.05
C LEU A 54 -4.13 -16.50 -12.77
N LEU A 55 -4.15 -17.62 -12.06
CA LEU A 55 -4.55 -18.90 -12.62
C LEU A 55 -6.05 -18.89 -12.99
N GLY A 56 -6.89 -18.34 -12.13
CA GLY A 56 -8.33 -18.20 -12.38
C GLY A 56 -8.63 -17.29 -13.56
N ALA A 57 -7.93 -16.16 -13.70
CA ALA A 57 -8.05 -15.27 -14.84
C ALA A 57 -7.68 -15.96 -16.16
N PHE A 58 -6.58 -16.73 -16.13
CA PHE A 58 -6.13 -17.48 -17.31
C PHE A 58 -7.14 -18.56 -17.71
N TRP A 59 -7.70 -19.30 -16.77
CA TRP A 59 -8.65 -20.37 -17.08
C TRP A 59 -10.05 -19.85 -17.42
N SER A 60 -10.53 -18.82 -16.71
CA SER A 60 -11.88 -18.29 -16.95
C SER A 60 -11.97 -17.33 -18.13
N GLY A 61 -10.84 -16.70 -18.54
CA GLY A 61 -10.83 -15.60 -19.48
C GLY A 61 -11.41 -14.30 -18.91
N SER A 62 -11.65 -14.22 -17.59
CA SER A 62 -12.21 -13.06 -16.90
C SER A 62 -11.20 -11.91 -16.87
N LEU A 63 -11.65 -10.75 -17.37
CA LEU A 63 -10.85 -9.52 -17.32
C LEU A 63 -10.84 -8.90 -15.92
N SER A 64 -11.91 -9.05 -15.15
CA SER A 64 -11.98 -8.52 -13.80
C SER A 64 -11.04 -9.26 -12.85
N LEU A 65 -10.91 -10.59 -12.95
CA LEU A 65 -9.88 -11.33 -12.24
C LEU A 65 -8.46 -10.93 -12.67
N ALA A 66 -8.24 -10.75 -13.98
CA ALA A 66 -6.95 -10.32 -14.49
C ALA A 66 -6.58 -8.90 -14.02
N ALA A 67 -7.55 -8.00 -13.91
CA ALA A 67 -7.37 -6.64 -13.40
C ALA A 67 -7.04 -6.65 -11.89
N ASP A 68 -7.76 -7.45 -11.13
CA ASP A 68 -7.55 -7.60 -9.67
C ASP A 68 -6.17 -8.21 -9.39
N ALA A 69 -5.82 -9.32 -10.01
CA ALA A 69 -4.50 -9.93 -9.90
C ALA A 69 -3.38 -9.00 -10.41
N GLY A 70 -3.61 -8.29 -11.51
CA GLY A 70 -2.62 -7.41 -12.12
C GLY A 70 -2.19 -6.27 -11.22
N HIS A 71 -3.13 -5.61 -10.52
CA HIS A 71 -2.75 -4.55 -9.59
C HIS A 71 -2.02 -5.10 -8.36
N MET A 72 -2.44 -6.24 -7.82
CA MET A 72 -1.77 -6.87 -6.68
C MET A 72 -0.32 -7.27 -7.02
N VAL A 73 -0.06 -7.74 -8.27
CA VAL A 73 1.31 -8.01 -8.75
C VAL A 73 2.13 -6.73 -8.81
N VAL A 74 1.55 -5.63 -9.29
CA VAL A 74 2.27 -4.33 -9.32
C VAL A 74 2.57 -3.84 -7.91
N ASP A 75 1.62 -3.94 -6.98
CA ASP A 75 1.82 -3.53 -5.58
C ASP A 75 2.89 -4.40 -4.90
N ALA A 76 2.88 -5.70 -5.11
CA ALA A 76 3.92 -6.60 -4.62
C ALA A 76 5.29 -6.28 -5.23
N SER A 77 5.36 -6.04 -6.54
CA SER A 77 6.60 -5.67 -7.22
C SER A 77 7.13 -4.30 -6.75
N GLY A 78 6.23 -3.35 -6.52
CA GLY A 78 6.55 -2.05 -5.95
C GLY A 78 7.16 -2.15 -4.56
N LEU A 79 6.64 -3.05 -3.71
CA LEU A 79 7.23 -3.31 -2.40
C LEU A 79 8.65 -3.87 -2.50
N VAL A 80 8.90 -4.78 -3.44
CA VAL A 80 10.26 -5.32 -3.70
C VAL A 80 11.21 -4.20 -4.13
N VAL A 81 10.78 -3.35 -5.08
CA VAL A 81 11.59 -2.21 -5.56
C VAL A 81 11.82 -1.19 -4.43
N ALA A 82 10.81 -0.93 -3.59
CA ALA A 82 10.95 -0.06 -2.42
C ALA A 82 11.95 -0.61 -1.39
N LEU A 83 11.96 -1.92 -1.14
CA LEU A 83 12.95 -2.56 -0.27
C LEU A 83 14.37 -2.45 -0.83
N ILE A 84 14.54 -2.62 -2.14
CA ILE A 84 15.84 -2.41 -2.81
C ILE A 84 16.27 -0.96 -2.67
N ALA A 85 15.37 -0.01 -2.93
CA ALA A 85 15.64 1.42 -2.79
C ALA A 85 16.03 1.78 -1.34
N ALA A 86 15.28 1.29 -0.35
CA ALA A 86 15.60 1.48 1.07
C ALA A 86 16.96 0.88 1.48
N HIS A 87 17.38 -0.22 0.84
CA HIS A 87 18.72 -0.77 1.04
C HIS A 87 19.80 0.13 0.41
N LEU A 88 19.51 0.68 -0.78
CA LEU A 88 20.43 1.61 -1.45
C LEU A 88 20.63 2.92 -0.67
N THR A 89 19.58 3.46 -0.04
CA THR A 89 19.68 4.70 0.76
C THR A 89 20.59 4.57 1.97
N ARG A 90 20.85 3.36 2.45
CA ARG A 90 21.80 3.10 3.55
C ARG A 90 23.26 3.16 3.11
N ARG A 91 23.55 3.21 1.80
CA ARG A 91 24.91 3.31 1.31
C ARG A 91 25.47 4.72 1.58
N PRO A 92 26.75 4.84 1.97
CA PRO A 92 27.38 6.13 2.17
C PRO A 92 27.39 6.92 0.84
N ARG A 93 27.39 8.25 0.97
CA ARG A 93 27.54 9.15 -0.18
C ARG A 93 28.91 8.95 -0.80
N ASP A 94 28.98 9.00 -2.10
CA ASP A 94 30.23 8.96 -2.88
C ASP A 94 30.37 10.22 -3.74
N GLU A 95 31.54 10.40 -4.39
CA GLU A 95 31.81 11.56 -5.24
C GLU A 95 30.84 11.72 -6.42
N LYS A 96 30.22 10.63 -6.87
CA LYS A 96 29.25 10.62 -7.98
C LYS A 96 27.81 10.87 -7.50
N HIS A 97 27.52 10.54 -6.24
CA HIS A 97 26.19 10.64 -5.65
C HIS A 97 26.21 11.58 -4.44
N THR A 98 26.39 12.87 -4.72
CA THR A 98 26.51 13.93 -3.69
C THR A 98 25.29 14.01 -2.77
N TRP A 99 24.09 13.74 -3.29
CA TRP A 99 22.85 13.64 -2.53
C TRP A 99 22.58 12.21 -1.99
N GLY A 100 23.50 11.27 -2.23
CA GLY A 100 23.30 9.85 -1.90
C GLY A 100 22.20 9.21 -2.74
N TRP A 101 21.60 8.12 -2.24
CA TRP A 101 20.57 7.34 -2.91
C TRP A 101 19.14 7.66 -2.41
N ALA A 102 18.95 8.77 -1.69
CA ALA A 102 17.66 9.12 -1.08
C ALA A 102 16.50 9.23 -2.12
N ARG A 103 16.82 9.65 -3.36
CA ARG A 103 15.83 9.76 -4.43
C ARG A 103 15.39 8.42 -5.02
N SER A 104 16.10 7.32 -4.72
CA SER A 104 15.74 5.98 -5.22
C SER A 104 14.38 5.52 -4.70
N GLU A 105 14.00 5.88 -3.49
CA GLU A 105 12.67 5.55 -2.93
C GLU A 105 11.55 6.29 -3.68
N VAL A 106 11.75 7.56 -4.00
CA VAL A 106 10.78 8.36 -4.76
C VAL A 106 10.66 7.85 -6.19
N LEU A 107 11.79 7.46 -6.81
CA LEU A 107 11.81 6.86 -8.14
C LEU A 107 11.10 5.51 -8.17
N ALA A 108 11.30 4.68 -7.12
CA ALA A 108 10.58 3.42 -6.95
C ALA A 108 9.06 3.63 -6.88
N ALA A 109 8.61 4.60 -6.07
CA ALA A 109 7.20 4.96 -5.96
C ALA A 109 6.62 5.50 -7.28
N ALA A 110 7.39 6.31 -8.02
CA ALA A 110 6.99 6.81 -9.34
C ALA A 110 6.85 5.68 -10.36
N LEU A 111 7.79 4.74 -10.38
CA LEU A 111 7.76 3.57 -11.26
C LEU A 111 6.54 2.68 -10.98
N GLN A 112 6.30 2.36 -9.70
CA GLN A 112 5.13 1.57 -9.28
C GLN A 112 3.82 2.26 -9.70
N ALA A 113 3.68 3.56 -9.40
CA ALA A 113 2.50 4.33 -9.77
C ALA A 113 2.30 4.41 -11.30
N GLY A 114 3.37 4.55 -12.06
CA GLY A 114 3.35 4.53 -13.52
C GLY A 114 2.87 3.18 -14.07
N MET A 115 3.38 2.08 -13.54
CA MET A 115 2.95 0.73 -13.92
C MET A 115 1.47 0.50 -13.61
N LEU A 116 1.01 0.92 -12.41
CA LEU A 116 -0.38 0.80 -12.00
C LEU A 116 -1.31 1.61 -12.93
N LEU A 117 -0.89 2.81 -13.33
CA LEU A 117 -1.64 3.66 -14.26
C LEU A 117 -1.72 3.01 -15.65
N ILE A 118 -0.62 2.45 -16.17
CA ILE A 118 -0.58 1.74 -17.44
C ILE A 118 -1.55 0.56 -17.42
N ILE A 119 -1.51 -0.28 -16.38
CA ILE A 119 -2.44 -1.41 -16.24
C ILE A 119 -3.88 -0.93 -16.17
N SER A 120 -4.19 0.13 -15.41
CA SER A 120 -5.54 0.69 -15.33
C SER A 120 -6.06 1.14 -16.70
N VAL A 121 -5.22 1.80 -17.50
CA VAL A 121 -5.58 2.24 -18.84
C VAL A 121 -5.77 1.04 -19.79
N MET A 122 -4.89 0.04 -19.73
CA MET A 122 -4.99 -1.18 -20.55
C MET A 122 -6.27 -1.96 -20.22
N VAL A 123 -6.58 -2.13 -18.93
CA VAL A 123 -7.81 -2.81 -18.48
C VAL A 123 -9.04 -2.02 -18.92
N ALA A 124 -9.05 -0.69 -18.75
CA ALA A 124 -10.17 0.14 -19.20
C ALA A 124 -10.39 0.07 -20.71
N TRP A 125 -9.32 0.05 -21.48
CA TRP A 125 -9.36 -0.11 -22.94
C TRP A 125 -9.94 -1.47 -23.34
N GLU A 126 -9.43 -2.55 -22.77
CA GLU A 126 -9.90 -3.90 -23.04
C GLU A 126 -11.35 -4.09 -22.58
N ALA A 127 -11.72 -3.54 -21.43
CA ALA A 127 -13.10 -3.57 -20.93
C ALA A 127 -14.06 -2.84 -21.91
N ALA A 128 -13.65 -1.69 -22.45
CA ALA A 128 -14.45 -0.97 -23.45
C ALA A 128 -14.69 -1.81 -24.71
N TRP A 129 -13.69 -2.55 -25.19
CA TRP A 129 -13.83 -3.48 -26.29
C TRP A 129 -14.76 -4.64 -25.96
N ARG A 130 -14.63 -5.24 -24.79
CA ARG A 130 -15.47 -6.35 -24.33
C ARG A 130 -16.93 -5.94 -24.08
N LEU A 131 -17.20 -4.67 -23.78
CA LEU A 131 -18.58 -4.14 -23.73
C LEU A 131 -19.26 -4.18 -25.09
N ALA A 132 -18.53 -3.97 -26.19
CA ALA A 132 -19.08 -4.06 -27.54
C ALA A 132 -19.20 -5.51 -28.01
N SER A 133 -18.20 -6.35 -27.73
CA SER A 133 -18.12 -7.74 -28.16
C SER A 133 -17.65 -8.63 -27.00
N PRO A 134 -18.56 -8.99 -26.07
CA PRO A 134 -18.19 -9.76 -24.89
C PRO A 134 -17.72 -11.16 -25.27
N PRO A 135 -16.49 -11.57 -24.90
CA PRO A 135 -16.06 -12.95 -25.08
C PRO A 135 -16.76 -13.85 -24.05
N PRO A 136 -16.85 -15.16 -24.32
CA PRO A 136 -17.36 -16.10 -23.33
C PRO A 136 -16.38 -16.16 -22.14
N VAL A 137 -16.93 -16.13 -20.91
CA VAL A 137 -16.18 -16.25 -19.66
C VAL A 137 -16.64 -17.52 -18.93
N GLU A 138 -15.68 -18.29 -18.42
CA GLU A 138 -15.96 -19.46 -17.60
C GLU A 138 -16.39 -19.02 -16.19
N VAL A 139 -17.69 -18.89 -15.95
CA VAL A 139 -18.25 -18.38 -14.70
C VAL A 139 -17.87 -19.21 -13.50
N GLY A 140 -17.78 -20.54 -13.63
CA GLY A 140 -17.44 -21.44 -12.53
C GLY A 140 -16.08 -21.13 -11.89
N PRO A 141 -14.97 -21.18 -12.64
CA PRO A 141 -13.64 -20.78 -12.16
C PRO A 141 -13.60 -19.34 -11.65
N MET A 142 -14.24 -18.39 -12.37
CA MET A 142 -14.29 -16.98 -11.98
C MET A 142 -14.94 -16.80 -10.59
N LEU A 143 -16.10 -17.43 -10.36
CA LEU A 143 -16.83 -17.34 -9.09
C LEU A 143 -16.04 -18.01 -7.96
N LEU A 144 -15.47 -19.20 -8.22
CA LEU A 144 -14.70 -19.95 -7.22
C LEU A 144 -13.50 -19.13 -6.74
N VAL A 145 -12.73 -18.61 -7.67
CA VAL A 145 -11.52 -17.83 -7.35
C VAL A 145 -11.88 -16.50 -6.67
N GLY A 146 -12.92 -15.80 -7.15
CA GLY A 146 -13.42 -14.59 -6.51
C GLY A 146 -13.86 -14.83 -5.05
N ILE A 147 -14.56 -15.94 -4.76
CA ILE A 147 -14.94 -16.31 -3.38
C ILE A 147 -13.70 -16.59 -2.53
N ILE A 148 -12.72 -17.34 -3.05
CA ILE A 148 -11.46 -17.61 -2.34
C ILE A 148 -10.73 -16.29 -2.05
N GLY A 149 -10.61 -15.40 -3.02
CA GLY A 149 -10.01 -14.08 -2.88
C GLY A 149 -10.70 -13.24 -1.81
N LEU A 150 -12.03 -13.14 -1.87
CA LEU A 150 -12.81 -12.39 -0.87
C LEU A 150 -12.63 -12.97 0.55
N LEU A 151 -12.73 -14.29 0.72
CA LEU A 151 -12.55 -14.92 2.03
C LEU A 151 -11.14 -14.68 2.59
N ALA A 152 -10.13 -14.80 1.76
CA ALA A 152 -8.75 -14.55 2.15
C ALA A 152 -8.53 -13.07 2.53
N ASN A 153 -9.10 -12.13 1.77
CA ASN A 153 -9.02 -10.70 2.07
C ASN A 153 -9.78 -10.35 3.37
N VAL A 154 -10.96 -10.91 3.60
CA VAL A 154 -11.70 -10.75 4.86
C VAL A 154 -10.91 -11.32 6.05
N MET A 155 -10.27 -12.49 5.88
CA MET A 155 -9.40 -13.06 6.89
C MET A 155 -8.20 -12.15 7.18
N SER A 156 -7.54 -11.62 6.16
CA SER A 156 -6.45 -10.66 6.29
C SER A 156 -6.89 -9.37 7.00
N LEU A 157 -8.07 -8.83 6.66
CA LEU A 157 -8.67 -7.69 7.36
C LEU A 157 -8.91 -7.98 8.84
N ALA A 158 -9.42 -9.17 9.19
CA ALA A 158 -9.63 -9.57 10.58
C ALA A 158 -8.29 -9.64 11.35
N ILE A 159 -7.23 -10.16 10.72
CA ILE A 159 -5.88 -10.21 11.29
C ILE A 159 -5.33 -8.80 11.52
N LEU A 160 -5.50 -7.90 10.55
CA LEU A 160 -4.98 -6.53 10.60
C LEU A 160 -5.81 -5.61 11.51
N ALA A 161 -7.11 -5.87 11.67
CA ALA A 161 -8.04 -5.02 12.44
C ALA A 161 -7.57 -4.78 13.88
N GLY A 162 -6.99 -5.81 14.53
CA GLY A 162 -6.48 -5.70 15.89
C GLY A 162 -5.24 -4.79 16.06
N GLY A 163 -4.66 -4.31 14.98
CA GLY A 163 -3.47 -3.45 15.00
C GLY A 163 -3.55 -2.23 14.08
N ARG A 164 -4.69 -1.98 13.44
CA ARG A 164 -4.85 -0.94 12.40
C ARG A 164 -4.47 0.47 12.86
N ASP A 165 -4.69 0.77 14.14
CA ASP A 165 -4.43 2.09 14.74
C ASP A 165 -3.05 2.18 15.41
N ALA A 166 -2.25 1.09 15.38
CA ALA A 166 -0.94 1.04 16.01
C ALA A 166 0.10 1.94 15.33
N ASN A 167 0.05 2.05 14.00
CA ASN A 167 0.93 2.91 13.21
C ASN A 167 0.37 3.12 11.79
N LEU A 168 0.96 4.10 11.06
CA LEU A 168 0.54 4.45 9.70
C LEU A 168 0.69 3.28 8.70
N ASN A 169 1.70 2.43 8.87
CA ASN A 169 1.90 1.26 8.01
C ASN A 169 0.77 0.23 8.16
N MET A 170 0.33 -0.05 9.40
CA MET A 170 -0.77 -0.96 9.66
C MET A 170 -2.09 -0.43 9.09
N LYS A 171 -2.31 0.89 9.22
CA LYS A 171 -3.49 1.54 8.64
C LYS A 171 -3.46 1.48 7.11
N ALA A 172 -2.30 1.73 6.49
CA ALA A 172 -2.14 1.62 5.04
C ALA A 172 -2.40 0.19 4.55
N ALA A 173 -1.81 -0.83 5.21
CA ALA A 173 -2.02 -2.24 4.88
C ALA A 173 -3.49 -2.65 5.04
N PHE A 174 -4.19 -2.18 6.09
CA PHE A 174 -5.61 -2.44 6.28
C PHE A 174 -6.46 -1.87 5.14
N LEU A 175 -6.19 -0.62 4.72
CA LEU A 175 -6.91 0.02 3.61
C LEU A 175 -6.60 -0.66 2.26
N GLU A 176 -5.37 -1.15 2.06
CA GLU A 176 -4.99 -1.91 0.88
C GLU A 176 -5.83 -3.18 0.76
N VAL A 177 -5.81 -4.03 1.79
CA VAL A 177 -6.58 -5.29 1.79
C VAL A 177 -8.09 -5.04 1.72
N ALA A 178 -8.58 -3.90 2.24
CA ALA A 178 -9.98 -3.52 2.08
C ALA A 178 -10.34 -3.21 0.62
N ASN A 179 -9.44 -2.56 -0.11
CA ASN A 179 -9.60 -2.32 -1.55
C ASN A 179 -9.57 -3.63 -2.35
N ASP A 180 -8.66 -4.56 -2.00
CA ASP A 180 -8.59 -5.89 -2.62
C ASP A 180 -9.89 -6.68 -2.38
N ALA A 181 -10.46 -6.59 -1.18
CA ALA A 181 -11.77 -7.19 -0.88
C ALA A 181 -12.90 -6.61 -1.75
N LEU A 182 -12.88 -5.31 -2.04
CA LEU A 182 -13.84 -4.67 -2.95
C LEU A 182 -13.65 -5.14 -4.40
N GLY A 183 -12.42 -5.34 -4.85
CA GLY A 183 -12.10 -5.92 -6.17
C GLY A 183 -12.67 -7.33 -6.29
N SER A 184 -12.36 -8.22 -5.34
CA SER A 184 -12.90 -9.59 -5.29
C SER A 184 -14.42 -9.61 -5.21
N LEU A 185 -15.05 -8.67 -4.48
CA LEU A 185 -16.50 -8.55 -4.44
C LEU A 185 -17.07 -8.17 -5.81
N ALA A 186 -16.45 -7.25 -6.53
CA ALA A 186 -16.87 -6.88 -7.88
C ALA A 186 -16.82 -8.07 -8.85
N VAL A 187 -15.77 -8.91 -8.75
CA VAL A 187 -15.64 -10.16 -9.52
C VAL A 187 -16.79 -11.12 -9.22
N ILE A 188 -17.12 -11.34 -7.93
CA ILE A 188 -18.22 -12.23 -7.52
C ILE A 188 -19.57 -11.73 -8.04
N VAL A 189 -19.82 -10.42 -7.91
CA VAL A 189 -21.06 -9.81 -8.40
C VAL A 189 -21.18 -9.97 -9.90
N ALA A 190 -20.09 -9.77 -10.65
CA ALA A 190 -20.06 -9.97 -12.10
C ALA A 190 -20.32 -11.42 -12.48
N ALA A 191 -19.62 -12.37 -11.83
CA ALA A 191 -19.85 -13.81 -12.05
C ALA A 191 -21.28 -14.23 -11.72
N GLY A 192 -21.84 -13.72 -10.62
CA GLY A 192 -23.23 -13.98 -10.22
C GLY A 192 -24.25 -13.41 -11.21
N ALA A 193 -23.99 -12.21 -11.74
CA ALA A 193 -24.86 -11.59 -12.76
C ALA A 193 -24.82 -12.37 -14.08
N GLU A 194 -23.67 -12.85 -14.48
CA GLU A 194 -23.52 -13.67 -15.68
C GLU A 194 -24.19 -15.04 -15.49
N TRP A 195 -24.01 -15.68 -14.33
CA TRP A 195 -24.65 -16.96 -14.01
C TRP A 195 -26.16 -16.87 -13.93
N ALA A 196 -26.70 -15.85 -13.22
CA ALA A 196 -28.13 -15.76 -12.96
C ALA A 196 -28.93 -15.16 -14.12
N PHE A 197 -28.37 -14.21 -14.86
CA PHE A 197 -29.07 -13.44 -15.87
C PHE A 197 -28.50 -13.63 -17.29
N GLY A 198 -27.40 -14.38 -17.45
CA GLY A 198 -26.69 -14.50 -18.73
C GLY A 198 -26.10 -13.18 -19.22
N TRP A 199 -25.77 -12.28 -18.29
CA TRP A 199 -25.29 -10.93 -18.62
C TRP A 199 -23.78 -10.93 -18.89
N THR A 200 -23.42 -11.30 -20.11
CA THR A 200 -22.02 -11.47 -20.59
C THR A 200 -21.14 -10.20 -20.49
N ARG A 201 -21.76 -9.01 -20.29
CA ARG A 201 -21.02 -7.74 -20.13
C ARG A 201 -20.65 -7.45 -18.67
N ALA A 202 -21.12 -8.26 -17.72
CA ALA A 202 -20.90 -8.01 -16.29
C ALA A 202 -19.41 -8.00 -15.93
N ASP A 203 -18.61 -8.92 -16.47
CA ASP A 203 -17.17 -8.99 -16.26
C ASP A 203 -16.45 -7.73 -16.78
N ALA A 204 -16.81 -7.24 -17.97
CA ALA A 204 -16.25 -6.03 -18.53
C ALA A 204 -16.60 -4.77 -17.69
N ILE A 205 -17.82 -4.70 -17.15
CA ILE A 205 -18.24 -3.61 -16.27
C ILE A 205 -17.48 -3.65 -14.95
N ALA A 206 -17.32 -4.82 -14.34
CA ALA A 206 -16.53 -5.00 -13.13
C ALA A 206 -15.06 -4.60 -13.35
N SER A 207 -14.47 -5.01 -14.47
CA SER A 207 -13.10 -4.65 -14.85
C SER A 207 -12.93 -3.13 -15.00
N LEU A 208 -13.89 -2.47 -15.66
CA LEU A 208 -13.87 -1.01 -15.83
C LEU A 208 -14.01 -0.31 -14.48
N LEU A 209 -14.86 -0.80 -13.59
CA LEU A 209 -15.01 -0.27 -12.23
C LEU A 209 -13.71 -0.40 -11.44
N ILE A 210 -13.05 -1.56 -11.48
CA ILE A 210 -11.74 -1.80 -10.85
C ILE A 210 -10.71 -0.79 -11.40
N ALA A 211 -10.60 -0.64 -12.71
CA ALA A 211 -9.68 0.31 -13.34
C ALA A 211 -9.94 1.77 -12.91
N ILE A 212 -11.22 2.18 -12.83
CA ILE A 212 -11.63 3.53 -12.38
C ILE A 212 -11.28 3.76 -10.91
N LEU A 213 -11.41 2.75 -10.06
CA LEU A 213 -11.05 2.86 -8.64
C LEU A 213 -9.54 2.99 -8.43
N MET A 214 -8.74 2.35 -9.27
CA MET A 214 -7.28 2.34 -9.17
C MET A 214 -6.61 3.58 -9.78
N ALA A 215 -7.09 4.06 -10.93
CA ALA A 215 -6.45 5.12 -11.69
C ALA A 215 -6.22 6.43 -10.89
N PRO A 216 -7.17 6.94 -10.09
CA PRO A 216 -6.97 8.17 -9.31
C PRO A 216 -5.88 8.03 -8.25
N ARG A 217 -5.78 6.86 -7.60
CA ARG A 217 -4.72 6.56 -6.62
C ARG A 217 -3.36 6.56 -7.29
N ALA A 218 -3.23 5.83 -8.40
CA ALA A 218 -2.00 5.76 -9.19
C ALA A 218 -1.57 7.15 -9.67
N LEU A 219 -2.50 7.94 -10.20
CA LEU A 219 -2.24 9.29 -10.69
C LEU A 219 -1.79 10.24 -9.57
N THR A 220 -2.43 10.16 -8.39
CA THR A 220 -2.06 10.97 -7.23
C THR A 220 -0.64 10.63 -6.74
N LEU A 221 -0.32 9.32 -6.65
CA LEU A 221 1.01 8.88 -6.24
C LEU A 221 2.07 9.29 -7.27
N LEU A 222 1.78 9.12 -8.56
CA LEU A 222 2.70 9.52 -9.63
C LEU A 222 2.98 11.03 -9.61
N ARG A 223 1.94 11.86 -9.49
CA ARG A 223 2.08 13.32 -9.43
C ARG A 223 2.92 13.75 -8.23
N ARG A 224 2.69 13.18 -7.05
CA ARG A 224 3.47 13.48 -5.84
C ARG A 224 4.94 13.09 -6.01
N SER A 225 5.20 11.91 -6.58
CA SER A 225 6.56 11.43 -6.81
C SER A 225 7.30 12.32 -7.83
N VAL A 226 6.62 12.72 -8.90
CA VAL A 226 7.19 13.64 -9.91
C VAL A 226 7.46 15.01 -9.29
N ALA A 227 6.55 15.58 -8.52
CA ALA A 227 6.74 16.87 -7.84
C ALA A 227 7.98 16.87 -6.94
N ILE A 228 8.19 15.78 -6.18
CA ILE A 228 9.39 15.62 -5.33
C ILE A 228 10.66 15.50 -6.19
N LEU A 229 10.61 14.74 -7.29
CA LEU A 229 11.76 14.59 -8.20
C LEU A 229 12.12 15.88 -8.92
N MET A 230 11.12 16.72 -9.22
CA MET A 230 11.26 18.04 -9.86
C MET A 230 11.58 19.15 -8.85
N GLU A 231 11.72 18.81 -7.55
CA GLU A 231 12.03 19.78 -6.49
C GLU A 231 10.99 20.92 -6.39
N GLU A 232 9.73 20.61 -6.66
CA GLU A 232 8.65 21.59 -6.54
C GLU A 232 8.53 22.09 -5.10
N THR A 233 8.31 23.40 -4.95
CA THR A 233 8.09 24.02 -3.62
C THR A 233 6.83 23.43 -2.97
N PRO A 234 6.90 22.97 -1.70
CA PRO A 234 5.73 22.48 -1.01
C PRO A 234 4.61 23.51 -1.00
N ALA A 235 3.36 23.07 -1.25
CA ALA A 235 2.18 23.94 -1.29
C ALA A 235 1.91 24.69 0.03
N SER A 236 2.60 24.31 1.12
CA SER A 236 2.53 24.97 2.44
C SER A 236 3.46 26.18 2.56
N VAL A 237 4.32 26.46 1.57
CA VAL A 237 5.27 27.59 1.58
C VAL A 237 4.77 28.64 0.60
N ASP A 238 4.40 29.81 1.13
CA ASP A 238 4.08 30.97 0.30
C ASP A 238 5.39 31.66 -0.10
N MET A 239 5.75 31.55 -1.39
CA MET A 239 6.95 32.21 -1.94
C MET A 239 6.81 33.73 -2.02
N GLY A 240 5.63 34.29 -1.77
CA GLY A 240 5.38 35.72 -1.72
C GLY A 240 5.72 36.36 -0.35
N GLU A 241 5.87 35.53 0.70
CA GLU A 241 6.24 35.97 2.06
C GLU A 241 7.76 35.84 2.36
N LEU A 242 8.55 35.29 1.42
CA LEU A 242 10.01 35.15 1.52
C LEU A 242 10.71 36.26 0.76
#